data_9f4730c9fb1f1e186870bebd83c6ffd0
#
_entry.id   9f4730c9fb1f1e186870bebd83c6ffd0
#
_cell.length_a   1.000
_cell.length_b   1.000
_cell.length_c   1.000
_cell.angle_alpha   90.00
_cell.angle_beta   90.00
_cell.angle_gamma   90.00
#
_symmetry.space_group_name_H-M   'P 1'
#
loop_
_entity.id
_entity.type
_entity.pdbx_description
1 polymer ?
#
loop_
_entity_poly.entity_id
_entity_poly.type
_entity_poly.pdbx_seq_one_letter_code
_entity_poly.pdbx_strand_id
1 'polypeptide(L)'
;NKIHKVDAISGAFMMFNKDIINEIGLLDEDFFMFGEDIDFCYRIKNKGYDIIYNPKTEIMHYKGESVKTAPYDMVNIFYNAMEIYFKKYSKNYSNWKIITLFVKTGLFIRKSLSYFKLIVNHLFSIILDSLFIVGAFIFSIYLWYTNQHLENVDFNKVYYHWPLIVNFLFSWFLSSNLTQVYKKNYLAYTRICLSILVTFLISSTTTYFISFFAYSRGVLILSTIFSLLFLIIWRLMVNFLYINKIILIKPFRRFVERRALIIGADSYNIEIGNQIIESPYTNINIIGYTDENNDLLIDNFLGKIKYIREIVDKNQIAEIIIRED
;
A
#
# COMPACT_ATOMS: atom_id res chain seq x y z
N ASN A 1 5.37 -35.32 -0.06
CA ASN A 1 4.57 -34.91 -1.21
C ASN A 1 4.28 -36.13 -2.10
N LYS A 2 3.02 -36.57 -2.14
CA LYS A 2 2.56 -37.70 -2.97
C LYS A 2 1.57 -37.18 -4.01
N ILE A 3 1.51 -37.85 -5.16
CA ILE A 3 0.46 -37.64 -6.16
C ILE A 3 -0.90 -37.94 -5.51
N HIS A 4 -1.87 -37.02 -5.63
CA HIS A 4 -3.20 -37.20 -5.06
C HIS A 4 -4.27 -36.43 -5.85
N LYS A 5 -5.54 -36.86 -5.68
CA LYS A 5 -6.70 -36.19 -6.26
C LYS A 5 -7.00 -34.89 -5.51
N VAL A 6 -7.37 -33.86 -6.24
CA VAL A 6 -7.76 -32.53 -5.74
C VAL A 6 -9.05 -32.07 -6.42
N ASP A 7 -9.66 -31.02 -5.86
CA ASP A 7 -10.88 -30.45 -6.45
C ASP A 7 -10.58 -29.47 -7.58
N ALA A 8 -9.47 -28.73 -7.46
CA ALA A 8 -9.02 -27.79 -8.49
C ALA A 8 -7.51 -27.57 -8.39
N ILE A 9 -6.91 -27.14 -9.48
CA ILE A 9 -5.51 -26.70 -9.59
C ILE A 9 -5.46 -25.31 -10.20
N SER A 10 -4.39 -24.57 -9.90
CA SER A 10 -4.19 -23.23 -10.46
C SER A 10 -3.93 -23.29 -11.98
N GLY A 11 -4.49 -22.32 -12.71
CA GLY A 11 -4.25 -22.11 -14.13
C GLY A 11 -2.80 -21.75 -14.50
N ALA A 12 -1.91 -21.54 -13.50
CA ALA A 12 -0.49 -21.31 -13.73
C ALA A 12 0.19 -22.44 -14.52
N PHE A 13 -0.23 -23.68 -14.30
CA PHE A 13 0.17 -24.83 -15.09
C PHE A 13 -0.88 -25.95 -15.00
N MET A 14 -1.50 -26.28 -16.13
CA MET A 14 -2.42 -27.36 -16.29
C MET A 14 -2.04 -28.22 -17.50
N MET A 15 -2.12 -29.54 -17.35
CA MET A 15 -1.95 -30.47 -18.46
C MET A 15 -3.17 -31.40 -18.53
N PHE A 16 -3.75 -31.55 -19.70
CA PHE A 16 -4.93 -32.39 -19.94
C PHE A 16 -4.94 -32.95 -21.36
N ASN A 17 -5.70 -34.03 -21.60
CA ASN A 17 -5.89 -34.55 -22.93
C ASN A 17 -6.73 -33.58 -23.78
N LYS A 18 -6.34 -33.39 -25.03
CA LYS A 18 -7.06 -32.55 -25.99
C LYS A 18 -8.53 -32.91 -26.12
N ASP A 19 -8.87 -34.18 -25.99
CA ASP A 19 -10.24 -34.68 -26.11
C ASP A 19 -11.17 -34.09 -25.04
N ILE A 20 -10.64 -33.74 -23.88
CA ILE A 20 -11.39 -33.06 -22.82
C ILE A 20 -11.96 -31.72 -23.30
N ILE A 21 -11.20 -30.95 -24.10
CA ILE A 21 -11.68 -29.70 -24.68
C ILE A 21 -12.90 -29.91 -25.54
N ASN A 22 -12.92 -30.99 -26.33
CA ASN A 22 -14.05 -31.32 -27.20
C ASN A 22 -15.33 -31.63 -26.43
N GLU A 23 -15.20 -32.13 -25.18
CA GLU A 23 -16.32 -32.48 -24.32
C GLU A 23 -16.83 -31.35 -23.45
N ILE A 24 -15.93 -30.52 -22.95
CA ILE A 24 -16.27 -29.47 -21.94
C ILE A 24 -16.08 -28.05 -22.45
N GLY A 25 -15.49 -27.84 -23.63
CA GLY A 25 -15.15 -26.55 -24.21
C GLY A 25 -13.88 -25.93 -23.61
N LEU A 26 -13.55 -24.75 -24.11
CA LEU A 26 -12.41 -23.94 -23.63
C LEU A 26 -12.69 -23.30 -22.28
N LEU A 27 -11.74 -22.46 -21.82
CA LEU A 27 -11.95 -21.59 -20.66
C LEU A 27 -13.13 -20.64 -20.94
N ASP A 28 -13.90 -20.35 -19.90
CA ASP A 28 -15.08 -19.51 -20.01
C ASP A 28 -14.67 -18.02 -20.01
N GLU A 29 -15.00 -17.30 -21.09
CA GLU A 29 -14.64 -15.90 -21.31
C GLU A 29 -15.39 -14.92 -20.43
N ASP A 30 -16.44 -15.35 -19.70
CA ASP A 30 -17.09 -14.54 -18.68
C ASP A 30 -16.12 -14.19 -17.52
N PHE A 31 -15.08 -15.01 -17.33
CA PHE A 31 -14.01 -14.77 -16.38
C PHE A 31 -12.87 -13.98 -17.02
N PHE A 32 -12.81 -12.69 -16.81
CA PHE A 32 -11.72 -11.85 -17.33
C PHE A 32 -10.36 -12.21 -16.71
N MET A 33 -10.33 -12.46 -15.41
CA MET A 33 -9.16 -12.87 -14.63
C MET A 33 -9.64 -13.44 -13.29
N PHE A 34 -9.08 -14.55 -12.85
CA PHE A 34 -9.49 -15.35 -11.70
C PHE A 34 -10.80 -16.14 -11.92
N GLY A 35 -10.79 -17.38 -11.48
CA GLY A 35 -11.95 -18.27 -11.45
C GLY A 35 -12.16 -19.09 -12.72
N GLU A 36 -11.51 -18.74 -13.83
CA GLU A 36 -11.53 -19.51 -15.08
C GLU A 36 -10.96 -20.93 -14.88
N ASP A 37 -9.93 -21.04 -14.05
CA ASP A 37 -9.30 -22.31 -13.70
C ASP A 37 -10.19 -23.17 -12.79
N ILE A 38 -10.85 -22.55 -11.84
CA ILE A 38 -11.81 -23.21 -10.95
C ILE A 38 -13.02 -23.69 -11.74
N ASP A 39 -13.56 -22.86 -12.65
CA ASP A 39 -14.66 -23.20 -13.52
C ASP A 39 -14.30 -24.39 -14.42
N PHE A 40 -13.11 -24.35 -15.03
CA PHE A 40 -12.63 -25.43 -15.89
C PHE A 40 -12.49 -26.75 -15.11
N CYS A 41 -11.87 -26.71 -13.93
CA CYS A 41 -11.77 -27.86 -13.05
C CYS A 41 -13.15 -28.41 -12.63
N TYR A 42 -14.10 -27.53 -12.32
CA TYR A 42 -15.46 -27.94 -11.98
C TYR A 42 -16.15 -28.68 -13.14
N ARG A 43 -16.01 -28.17 -14.38
CA ARG A 43 -16.57 -28.82 -15.59
C ARG A 43 -15.94 -30.18 -15.83
N ILE A 44 -14.62 -30.33 -15.66
CA ILE A 44 -13.89 -31.60 -15.77
C ILE A 44 -14.46 -32.63 -14.78
N LYS A 45 -14.60 -32.25 -13.52
CA LYS A 45 -15.13 -33.14 -12.46
C LYS A 45 -16.57 -33.55 -12.70
N ASN A 46 -17.41 -32.66 -13.21
CA ASN A 46 -18.81 -32.97 -13.52
C ASN A 46 -18.96 -33.96 -14.68
N LYS A 47 -17.92 -34.13 -15.50
CA LYS A 47 -17.85 -35.17 -16.54
C LYS A 47 -17.29 -36.50 -16.03
N GLY A 48 -16.94 -36.58 -14.73
CA GLY A 48 -16.43 -37.80 -14.11
C GLY A 48 -14.92 -37.98 -14.19
N TYR A 49 -14.18 -36.97 -14.67
CA TYR A 49 -12.72 -37.02 -14.68
C TYR A 49 -12.13 -36.62 -13.34
N ASP A 50 -10.98 -37.20 -13.02
CA ASP A 50 -10.20 -36.84 -11.82
C ASP A 50 -9.19 -35.74 -12.13
N ILE A 51 -9.04 -34.80 -11.20
CA ILE A 51 -7.97 -33.81 -11.21
C ILE A 51 -6.88 -34.29 -10.27
N ILE A 52 -5.65 -34.38 -10.78
CA ILE A 52 -4.52 -34.95 -10.08
C ILE A 52 -3.46 -33.87 -9.85
N TYR A 53 -3.09 -33.64 -8.59
CA TYR A 53 -1.93 -32.85 -8.25
C TYR A 53 -0.68 -33.72 -8.27
N ASN A 54 0.30 -33.35 -9.11
CA ASN A 54 1.59 -34.04 -9.22
C ASN A 54 2.73 -33.15 -8.69
N PRO A 55 3.26 -33.41 -7.49
CA PRO A 55 4.31 -32.60 -6.87
C PRO A 55 5.73 -32.96 -7.35
N LYS A 56 5.89 -33.80 -8.37
CA LYS A 56 7.22 -34.18 -8.89
C LYS A 56 7.86 -33.07 -9.74
N THR A 57 7.05 -32.16 -10.25
CA THR A 57 7.51 -31.05 -11.10
C THR A 57 7.17 -29.74 -10.41
N GLU A 58 8.12 -28.84 -10.33
CA GLU A 58 7.96 -27.49 -9.82
C GLU A 58 8.08 -26.49 -10.96
N ILE A 59 7.25 -25.47 -10.93
CA ILE A 59 7.32 -24.33 -11.83
C ILE A 59 7.49 -23.05 -11.06
N MET A 60 8.20 -22.10 -11.61
CA MET A 60 8.29 -20.76 -11.06
C MET A 60 7.10 -19.94 -11.57
N HIS A 61 6.23 -19.53 -10.66
CA HIS A 61 5.08 -18.67 -10.95
C HIS A 61 5.15 -17.39 -10.12
N TYR A 62 5.44 -16.27 -10.77
CA TYR A 62 5.50 -14.96 -10.13
C TYR A 62 4.10 -14.47 -9.78
N LYS A 63 3.63 -14.89 -8.61
CA LYS A 63 2.28 -14.56 -8.14
C LYS A 63 2.05 -13.05 -8.08
N GLY A 64 1.03 -12.60 -8.82
CA GLY A 64 0.62 -11.20 -8.79
C GLY A 64 1.32 -10.29 -9.80
N GLU A 65 2.22 -10.78 -10.65
CA GLU A 65 2.85 -9.93 -11.68
C GLU A 65 1.83 -9.36 -12.66
N SER A 66 0.93 -10.19 -13.17
CA SER A 66 -0.16 -9.73 -14.06
C SER A 66 -1.09 -8.72 -13.39
N VAL A 67 -1.19 -8.76 -12.06
CA VAL A 67 -2.04 -7.87 -11.25
C VAL A 67 -1.38 -6.53 -11.00
N LYS A 68 -0.06 -6.49 -10.83
CA LYS A 68 0.69 -5.26 -10.50
C LYS A 68 0.65 -4.22 -11.63
N THR A 69 0.59 -4.67 -12.87
CA THR A 69 0.60 -3.83 -14.08
C THR A 69 -0.78 -3.57 -14.65
N ALA A 70 -1.78 -4.29 -14.19
CA ALA A 70 -3.14 -4.14 -14.69
C ALA A 70 -3.71 -2.77 -14.30
N PRO A 71 -4.23 -1.96 -15.24
CA PRO A 71 -4.87 -0.68 -14.96
C PRO A 71 -6.26 -0.86 -14.36
N TYR A 72 -6.60 -2.05 -13.93
CA TYR A 72 -7.93 -2.45 -13.50
C TYR A 72 -8.06 -2.54 -11.98
N ASP A 73 -9.28 -2.34 -11.50
CA ASP A 73 -9.64 -2.58 -10.10
C ASP A 73 -9.67 -4.09 -9.79
N MET A 74 -8.53 -4.60 -9.36
CA MET A 74 -8.34 -6.03 -9.11
C MET A 74 -9.22 -6.58 -7.98
N VAL A 75 -9.57 -5.72 -7.00
CA VAL A 75 -10.51 -6.09 -5.93
C VAL A 75 -11.88 -6.38 -6.54
N ASN A 76 -12.33 -5.49 -7.41
CA ASN A 76 -13.60 -5.66 -8.09
C ASN A 76 -13.62 -6.90 -8.99
N ILE A 77 -12.58 -7.11 -9.79
CA ILE A 77 -12.47 -8.25 -10.70
C ILE A 77 -12.50 -9.57 -9.93
N PHE A 78 -11.73 -9.68 -8.84
CA PHE A 78 -11.69 -10.88 -8.01
C PHE A 78 -13.05 -11.24 -7.40
N TYR A 79 -13.76 -10.26 -6.81
CA TYR A 79 -15.06 -10.53 -6.23
C TYR A 79 -16.16 -10.74 -7.28
N ASN A 80 -16.06 -10.10 -8.44
CA ASN A 80 -16.97 -10.35 -9.56
C ASN A 80 -16.79 -11.78 -10.12
N ALA A 81 -15.56 -12.27 -10.24
CA ALA A 81 -15.30 -13.64 -10.65
C ALA A 81 -15.97 -14.67 -9.71
N MET A 82 -15.89 -14.43 -8.39
CA MET A 82 -16.61 -15.25 -7.41
C MET A 82 -18.14 -15.20 -7.61
N GLU A 83 -18.68 -13.99 -7.89
CA GLU A 83 -20.14 -13.84 -8.15
C GLU A 83 -20.57 -14.57 -9.43
N ILE A 84 -19.78 -14.49 -10.52
CA ILE A 84 -20.02 -15.20 -11.77
C ILE A 84 -20.04 -16.70 -11.52
N TYR A 85 -19.01 -17.24 -10.87
CA TYR A 85 -18.93 -18.66 -10.55
C TYR A 85 -20.15 -19.14 -9.74
N PHE A 86 -20.49 -18.40 -8.69
CA PHE A 86 -21.63 -18.74 -7.84
C PHE A 86 -22.94 -18.65 -8.60
N LYS A 87 -23.17 -17.61 -9.40
CA LYS A 87 -24.39 -17.44 -10.22
C LYS A 87 -24.55 -18.60 -11.24
N LYS A 88 -23.43 -19.06 -11.82
CA LYS A 88 -23.42 -20.14 -12.81
C LYS A 88 -23.85 -21.46 -12.19
N TYR A 89 -23.40 -21.78 -10.98
CA TYR A 89 -23.57 -23.11 -10.37
C TYR A 89 -24.56 -23.20 -9.22
N SER A 90 -25.00 -22.06 -8.65
CA SER A 90 -25.89 -22.05 -7.49
C SER A 90 -27.27 -22.66 -7.74
N LYS A 91 -27.76 -22.62 -8.99
CA LYS A 91 -29.07 -23.19 -9.37
C LYS A 91 -29.18 -24.70 -9.15
N ASN A 92 -28.06 -25.40 -8.99
CA ASN A 92 -28.03 -26.83 -8.71
C ASN A 92 -28.42 -27.17 -7.25
N TYR A 93 -28.58 -26.16 -6.38
CA TYR A 93 -28.93 -26.34 -4.97
C TYR A 93 -30.42 -26.07 -4.71
N SER A 94 -31.06 -26.91 -3.91
CA SER A 94 -32.52 -26.81 -3.62
C SER A 94 -32.93 -25.43 -3.09
N ASN A 95 -32.13 -24.81 -2.21
CA ASN A 95 -32.40 -23.50 -1.60
C ASN A 95 -31.59 -22.38 -2.23
N TRP A 96 -31.36 -22.44 -3.55
CA TRP A 96 -30.42 -21.54 -4.25
C TRP A 96 -30.70 -20.05 -4.01
N LYS A 97 -31.95 -19.62 -3.88
CA LYS A 97 -32.30 -18.21 -3.63
C LYS A 97 -31.77 -17.69 -2.31
N ILE A 98 -31.95 -18.47 -1.23
CA ILE A 98 -31.47 -18.11 0.11
C ILE A 98 -29.95 -18.10 0.15
N ILE A 99 -29.34 -19.16 -0.39
CA ILE A 99 -27.87 -19.29 -0.48
C ILE A 99 -27.30 -18.13 -1.29
N THR A 100 -27.94 -17.76 -2.41
CA THR A 100 -27.52 -16.61 -3.24
C THR A 100 -27.53 -15.31 -2.45
N LEU A 101 -28.58 -15.07 -1.65
CA LEU A 101 -28.66 -13.86 -0.83
C LEU A 101 -27.50 -13.80 0.19
N PHE A 102 -27.24 -14.88 0.91
CA PHE A 102 -26.16 -14.95 1.90
C PHE A 102 -24.78 -14.78 1.23
N VAL A 103 -24.52 -15.44 0.11
CA VAL A 103 -23.24 -15.33 -0.60
C VAL A 103 -23.04 -13.92 -1.14
N LYS A 104 -24.05 -13.33 -1.78
CA LYS A 104 -23.95 -11.94 -2.28
C LYS A 104 -23.70 -10.94 -1.16
N THR A 105 -24.41 -11.09 -0.04
CA THR A 105 -24.20 -10.22 1.13
C THR A 105 -22.78 -10.41 1.69
N GLY A 106 -22.32 -11.66 1.82
CA GLY A 106 -20.95 -11.96 2.29
C GLY A 106 -19.87 -11.41 1.36
N LEU A 107 -20.03 -11.54 0.04
CA LEU A 107 -19.12 -10.99 -0.96
C LEU A 107 -19.13 -9.45 -0.92
N PHE A 108 -20.31 -8.82 -0.79
CA PHE A 108 -20.42 -7.37 -0.66
C PHE A 108 -19.70 -6.85 0.58
N ILE A 109 -19.93 -7.49 1.74
CA ILE A 109 -19.24 -7.13 2.99
C ILE A 109 -17.73 -7.28 2.84
N ARG A 110 -17.25 -8.40 2.31
CA ARG A 110 -15.82 -8.63 2.11
C ARG A 110 -15.18 -7.65 1.13
N LYS A 111 -15.86 -7.35 0.03
CA LYS A 111 -15.45 -6.35 -0.96
C LYS A 111 -15.35 -4.97 -0.30
N SER A 112 -16.38 -4.55 0.44
CA SER A 112 -16.40 -3.29 1.17
C SER A 112 -15.28 -3.19 2.21
N LEU A 113 -15.04 -4.26 2.98
CA LEU A 113 -13.92 -4.32 3.92
C LEU A 113 -12.56 -4.23 3.23
N SER A 114 -12.41 -4.81 2.03
CA SER A 114 -11.16 -4.71 1.27
C SER A 114 -10.89 -3.28 0.81
N TYR A 115 -11.90 -2.58 0.30
CA TYR A 115 -11.78 -1.16 -0.04
C TYR A 115 -11.56 -0.29 1.19
N PHE A 116 -12.31 -0.53 2.26
CA PHE A 116 -12.10 0.19 3.53
C PHE A 116 -10.67 0.05 4.03
N LYS A 117 -10.11 -1.16 3.99
CA LYS A 117 -8.71 -1.41 4.37
C LYS A 117 -7.72 -0.65 3.48
N LEU A 118 -7.97 -0.58 2.16
CA LEU A 118 -7.12 0.20 1.24
C LEU A 118 -7.17 1.69 1.58
N ILE A 119 -8.38 2.23 1.80
CA ILE A 119 -8.60 3.63 2.16
C ILE A 119 -7.94 3.94 3.51
N VAL A 120 -8.18 3.14 4.54
CA VAL A 120 -7.59 3.34 5.87
C VAL A 120 -6.07 3.30 5.80
N ASN A 121 -5.49 2.35 5.08
CA ASN A 121 -4.05 2.27 4.92
C ASN A 121 -3.46 3.49 4.20
N HIS A 122 -4.21 4.11 3.28
CA HIS A 122 -3.75 5.32 2.58
C HIS A 122 -3.93 6.58 3.41
N LEU A 123 -5.07 6.70 4.10
CA LEU A 123 -5.40 7.89 4.88
C LEU A 123 -4.77 7.90 6.28
N PHE A 124 -4.33 6.76 6.79
CA PHE A 124 -3.85 6.64 8.17
C PHE A 124 -2.74 7.65 8.50
N SER A 125 -1.75 7.78 7.63
CA SER A 125 -0.64 8.74 7.82
C SER A 125 -1.09 10.18 7.75
N ILE A 126 -2.02 10.48 6.84
CA ILE A 126 -2.57 11.84 6.68
C ILE A 126 -3.35 12.24 7.93
N ILE A 127 -4.19 11.33 8.44
CA ILE A 127 -4.97 11.55 9.67
C ILE A 127 -4.03 11.73 10.86
N LEU A 128 -3.02 10.88 10.98
CA LEU A 128 -2.06 10.94 12.07
C LEU A 128 -1.27 12.26 12.06
N ASP A 129 -0.76 12.66 10.90
CA ASP A 129 -0.09 13.96 10.73
C ASP A 129 -1.02 15.12 11.10
N SER A 130 -2.27 15.08 10.67
CA SER A 130 -3.28 16.09 10.99
C SER A 130 -3.52 16.20 12.50
N LEU A 131 -3.59 15.07 13.20
CA LEU A 131 -3.73 15.04 14.66
C LEU A 131 -2.52 15.68 15.36
N PHE A 132 -1.29 15.38 14.92
CA PHE A 132 -0.08 15.99 15.46
C PHE A 132 -0.01 17.49 15.17
N ILE A 133 -0.45 17.94 14.00
CA ILE A 133 -0.54 19.37 13.66
C ILE A 133 -1.55 20.07 14.58
N VAL A 134 -2.75 19.51 14.77
CA VAL A 134 -3.75 20.06 15.70
C VAL A 134 -3.20 20.12 17.12
N GLY A 135 -2.53 19.06 17.58
CA GLY A 135 -1.86 19.05 18.88
C GLY A 135 -0.79 20.13 19.00
N ALA A 136 -0.01 20.38 17.95
CA ALA A 136 0.98 21.45 17.89
C ALA A 136 0.33 22.83 17.99
N PHE A 137 -0.82 23.04 17.34
CA PHE A 137 -1.58 24.29 17.47
C PHE A 137 -2.10 24.50 18.88
N ILE A 138 -2.71 23.50 19.51
CA ILE A 138 -3.21 23.57 20.89
C ILE A 138 -2.06 23.94 21.83
N PHE A 139 -0.92 23.27 21.68
CA PHE A 139 0.26 23.53 22.51
C PHE A 139 0.83 24.95 22.27
N SER A 140 0.87 25.41 21.03
CA SER A 140 1.34 26.75 20.65
C SER A 140 0.43 27.83 21.20
N ILE A 141 -0.88 27.65 21.14
CA ILE A 141 -1.86 28.59 21.72
C ILE A 141 -1.68 28.65 23.24
N TYR A 142 -1.56 27.49 23.88
CA TYR A 142 -1.30 27.43 25.31
C TYR A 142 -0.05 28.23 25.70
N LEU A 143 1.10 27.99 25.07
CA LEU A 143 2.34 28.68 25.34
C LEU A 143 2.25 30.19 25.06
N TRP A 144 1.61 30.58 23.96
CA TRP A 144 1.48 31.98 23.56
C TRP A 144 0.73 32.80 24.62
N TYR A 145 -0.42 32.31 25.07
CA TYR A 145 -1.26 33.01 26.03
C TYR A 145 -0.69 32.97 27.48
N THR A 146 -0.07 31.86 27.86
CA THR A 146 0.59 31.75 29.19
C THR A 146 1.76 32.72 29.32
N ASN A 147 2.59 32.86 28.28
CA ASN A 147 3.75 33.78 28.34
C ASN A 147 3.37 35.26 28.28
N GLN A 148 2.18 35.60 27.82
CA GLN A 148 1.72 36.99 27.78
C GLN A 148 1.03 37.44 29.10
N HIS A 149 1.10 36.64 30.18
CA HIS A 149 0.40 36.90 31.44
C HIS A 149 -1.11 37.16 31.30
N LEU A 150 -1.69 36.74 30.16
CA LEU A 150 -3.12 36.74 29.92
C LEU A 150 -3.70 35.52 30.62
N GLU A 151 -4.72 35.74 31.45
CA GLU A 151 -5.51 34.79 32.24
C GLU A 151 -5.53 33.32 31.78
N ASN A 152 -5.93 32.41 32.64
CA ASN A 152 -6.03 30.98 32.41
C ASN A 152 -6.49 30.65 30.96
N VAL A 153 -5.70 29.80 30.25
CA VAL A 153 -6.01 29.42 28.90
C VAL A 153 -7.28 28.57 28.93
N ASP A 154 -8.40 29.15 28.50
CA ASP A 154 -9.68 28.48 28.38
C ASP A 154 -9.85 27.86 26.96
N PHE A 155 -10.66 26.82 26.87
CA PHE A 155 -11.04 26.16 25.59
C PHE A 155 -11.57 27.16 24.54
N ASN A 156 -12.17 28.25 24.99
CA ASN A 156 -12.68 29.31 24.12
C ASN A 156 -11.57 29.97 23.26
N LYS A 157 -10.34 30.06 23.78
CA LYS A 157 -9.21 30.61 23.04
C LYS A 157 -8.71 29.66 21.94
N VAL A 158 -8.75 28.34 22.16
CA VAL A 158 -8.47 27.34 21.15
C VAL A 158 -9.55 27.37 20.06
N TYR A 159 -10.82 27.42 20.48
CA TYR A 159 -11.94 27.55 19.55
C TYR A 159 -11.86 28.83 18.72
N TYR A 160 -11.45 29.94 19.27
CA TYR A 160 -11.25 31.19 18.53
C TYR A 160 -10.27 31.04 17.35
N HIS A 161 -9.25 30.18 17.47
CA HIS A 161 -8.22 29.99 16.43
C HIS A 161 -8.57 28.88 15.40
N TRP A 162 -9.78 28.29 15.43
CA TRP A 162 -10.14 27.22 14.51
C TRP A 162 -9.95 27.57 13.02
N PRO A 163 -10.21 28.81 12.53
CA PRO A 163 -10.01 29.08 11.11
C PRO A 163 -8.54 29.03 10.71
N LEU A 164 -7.63 29.43 11.60
CA LEU A 164 -6.20 29.33 11.37
C LEU A 164 -5.74 27.87 11.32
N ILE A 165 -6.28 27.02 12.19
CA ILE A 165 -5.99 25.57 12.20
C ILE A 165 -6.45 24.93 10.89
N VAL A 166 -7.66 25.23 10.44
CA VAL A 166 -8.21 24.69 9.19
C VAL A 166 -7.40 25.16 7.98
N ASN A 167 -7.05 26.46 7.94
CA ASN A 167 -6.20 27.01 6.88
C ASN A 167 -4.83 26.30 6.83
N PHE A 168 -4.22 26.05 7.97
CA PHE A 168 -2.92 25.39 8.06
C PHE A 168 -3.03 23.91 7.63
N LEU A 169 -4.06 23.19 8.04
CA LEU A 169 -4.31 21.81 7.64
C LEU A 169 -4.55 21.70 6.12
N PHE A 170 -5.31 22.62 5.55
CA PHE A 170 -5.51 22.68 4.10
C PHE A 170 -4.19 22.95 3.37
N SER A 171 -3.41 23.91 3.85
CA SER A 171 -2.10 24.24 3.32
C SER A 171 -1.12 23.06 3.42
N TRP A 172 -1.17 22.31 4.55
CA TRP A 172 -0.40 21.09 4.74
C TRP A 172 -0.80 20.00 3.74
N PHE A 173 -2.10 19.77 3.56
CA PHE A 173 -2.59 18.81 2.58
C PHE A 173 -2.10 19.12 1.17
N LEU A 174 -2.15 20.40 0.76
CA LEU A 174 -1.67 20.83 -0.54
C LEU A 174 -0.16 20.66 -0.66
N SER A 175 0.62 21.15 0.29
CA SER A 175 2.09 21.10 0.29
C SER A 175 2.61 19.66 0.36
N SER A 176 2.01 18.80 1.18
CA SER A 176 2.41 17.39 1.32
C SER A 176 2.17 16.57 0.05
N ASN A 177 1.14 16.91 -0.73
CA ASN A 177 0.93 16.34 -2.05
C ASN A 177 1.97 16.83 -3.06
N LEU A 178 2.28 18.13 -3.09
CA LEU A 178 3.30 18.72 -3.96
C LEU A 178 4.69 18.12 -3.70
N THR A 179 5.06 17.98 -2.44
CA THR A 179 6.37 17.44 -2.02
C THR A 179 6.40 15.91 -1.97
N GLN A 180 5.26 15.27 -2.27
CA GLN A 180 5.10 13.80 -2.29
C GLN A 180 5.50 13.11 -0.97
N VAL A 181 5.18 13.71 0.18
CA VAL A 181 5.49 13.18 1.53
C VAL A 181 4.97 11.75 1.70
N TYR A 182 3.79 11.42 1.15
CA TYR A 182 3.12 10.14 1.34
C TYR A 182 3.34 9.11 0.21
N LYS A 183 4.13 9.44 -0.84
CA LYS A 183 4.23 8.55 -2.01
C LYS A 183 5.32 7.50 -1.95
N LYS A 184 6.55 7.87 -1.55
CA LYS A 184 7.71 6.97 -1.70
C LYS A 184 8.41 6.61 -0.38
N ASN A 185 8.55 7.53 0.53
CA ASN A 185 9.27 7.31 1.79
C ASN A 185 8.68 8.19 2.89
N TYR A 186 7.94 7.59 3.81
CA TYR A 186 7.31 8.30 4.93
C TYR A 186 8.31 8.86 5.94
N LEU A 187 9.55 8.32 5.96
CA LEU A 187 10.64 8.79 6.82
C LEU A 187 11.52 9.86 6.15
N ALA A 188 11.15 10.36 4.97
CA ALA A 188 11.90 11.40 4.29
C ALA A 188 11.78 12.74 5.03
N TYR A 189 12.59 12.95 6.06
CA TYR A 189 12.60 14.15 6.89
C TYR A 189 12.79 15.41 6.07
N THR A 190 13.62 15.39 5.03
CA THR A 190 13.83 16.52 4.11
C THR A 190 12.54 16.96 3.42
N ARG A 191 11.67 16.03 3.01
CA ARG A 191 10.38 16.33 2.40
C ARG A 191 9.41 16.93 3.40
N ILE A 192 9.44 16.48 4.66
CA ILE A 192 8.63 17.03 5.74
C ILE A 192 9.04 18.47 6.01
N CYS A 193 10.35 18.73 6.15
CA CYS A 193 10.86 20.07 6.34
C CYS A 193 10.45 21.01 5.20
N LEU A 194 10.62 20.56 3.94
CA LEU A 194 10.19 21.32 2.78
C LEU A 194 8.68 21.56 2.77
N SER A 195 7.90 20.53 3.11
CA SER A 195 6.44 20.60 3.15
C SER A 195 5.95 21.59 4.20
N ILE A 196 6.51 21.57 5.39
CA ILE A 196 6.17 22.53 6.47
C ILE A 196 6.55 23.96 6.07
N LEU A 197 7.69 24.15 5.41
CA LEU A 197 8.08 25.46 4.92
C LEU A 197 7.08 25.98 3.87
N VAL A 198 6.69 25.16 2.91
CA VAL A 198 5.67 25.52 1.92
C VAL A 198 4.31 25.77 2.60
N THR A 199 3.94 24.96 3.58
CA THR A 199 2.71 25.14 4.38
C THR A 199 2.71 26.49 5.09
N PHE A 200 3.82 26.86 5.71
CA PHE A 200 3.97 28.15 6.37
C PHE A 200 3.82 29.31 5.37
N LEU A 201 4.46 29.24 4.19
CA LEU A 201 4.35 30.27 3.17
C LEU A 201 2.90 30.42 2.67
N ILE A 202 2.21 29.33 2.37
CA ILE A 202 0.81 29.37 1.94
C ILE A 202 -0.08 29.93 3.04
N SER A 203 0.05 29.43 4.27
CA SER A 203 -0.76 29.89 5.41
C SER A 203 -0.49 31.35 5.75
N SER A 204 0.76 31.78 5.72
CA SER A 204 1.13 33.18 5.93
C SER A 204 0.53 34.10 4.88
N THR A 205 0.58 33.71 3.60
CA THR A 205 -0.01 34.46 2.49
C THR A 205 -1.52 34.55 2.64
N THR A 206 -2.20 33.44 2.92
CA THR A 206 -3.65 33.42 3.09
C THR A 206 -4.11 34.25 4.29
N THR A 207 -3.38 34.22 5.41
CA THR A 207 -3.68 35.04 6.60
C THR A 207 -3.45 36.54 6.34
N TYR A 208 -2.60 36.89 5.39
CA TYR A 208 -2.38 38.28 5.00
C TYR A 208 -3.50 38.83 4.11
N PHE A 209 -3.92 38.07 3.11
CA PHE A 209 -4.93 38.52 2.13
C PHE A 209 -6.38 38.31 2.54
N ILE A 210 -6.66 37.35 3.42
CA ILE A 210 -8.01 36.97 3.84
C ILE A 210 -8.20 37.27 5.32
N SER A 211 -8.95 38.33 5.62
CA SER A 211 -9.19 38.79 7.00
C SER A 211 -9.79 37.72 7.91
N PHE A 212 -10.57 36.80 7.38
CA PHE A 212 -11.15 35.69 8.11
C PHE A 212 -10.10 34.76 8.73
N PHE A 213 -8.91 34.66 8.16
CA PHE A 213 -7.78 33.87 8.67
C PHE A 213 -6.75 34.71 9.42
N ALA A 214 -6.96 36.04 9.54
CA ALA A 214 -6.03 36.99 10.15
C ALA A 214 -6.03 36.90 11.70
N TYR A 215 -5.33 35.89 12.21
CA TYR A 215 -5.13 35.64 13.64
C TYR A 215 -3.71 36.03 14.09
N SER A 216 -3.34 35.61 15.30
CA SER A 216 -2.02 35.90 15.89
C SER A 216 -0.87 35.33 15.04
N ARG A 217 0.03 36.19 14.55
CA ARG A 217 1.23 35.77 13.81
C ARG A 217 2.18 34.95 14.68
N GLY A 218 2.24 35.26 15.97
CA GLY A 218 3.05 34.50 16.93
C GLY A 218 2.55 33.05 17.07
N VAL A 219 1.23 32.85 17.15
CA VAL A 219 0.64 31.49 17.15
C VAL A 219 0.97 30.74 15.85
N LEU A 220 0.91 31.40 14.70
CA LEU A 220 1.25 30.76 13.41
C LEU A 220 2.72 30.31 13.37
N ILE A 221 3.65 31.15 13.82
CA ILE A 221 5.09 30.82 13.84
C ILE A 221 5.35 29.66 14.81
N LEU A 222 4.85 29.76 16.05
CA LEU A 222 5.03 28.70 17.04
C LEU A 222 4.42 27.38 16.59
N SER A 223 3.20 27.39 16.05
CA SER A 223 2.55 26.18 15.56
C SER A 223 3.29 25.57 14.38
N THR A 224 3.94 26.35 13.51
CA THR A 224 4.79 25.81 12.45
C THR A 224 5.99 25.07 13.02
N ILE A 225 6.68 25.67 14.03
CA ILE A 225 7.84 25.06 14.68
C ILE A 225 7.43 23.76 15.39
N PHE A 226 6.35 23.80 16.21
CA PHE A 226 5.89 22.62 16.93
C PHE A 226 5.31 21.54 16.00
N SER A 227 4.65 21.92 14.90
CA SER A 227 4.20 20.97 13.91
C SER A 227 5.38 20.23 13.29
N LEU A 228 6.47 20.93 12.92
CA LEU A 228 7.68 20.30 12.43
C LEU A 228 8.27 19.31 13.46
N LEU A 229 8.42 19.74 14.71
CA LEU A 229 8.94 18.89 15.78
C LEU A 229 8.08 17.66 16.01
N PHE A 230 6.77 17.82 16.14
CA PHE A 230 5.84 16.71 16.38
C PHE A 230 5.82 15.71 15.22
N LEU A 231 5.83 16.21 13.97
CA LEU A 231 5.88 15.37 12.79
C LEU A 231 7.19 14.57 12.69
N ILE A 232 8.30 15.12 13.11
CA ILE A 232 9.59 14.42 13.15
C ILE A 232 9.61 13.42 14.31
N ILE A 233 9.21 13.85 15.52
CA ILE A 233 9.29 13.03 16.74
C ILE A 233 8.44 11.76 16.60
N TRP A 234 7.19 11.85 16.13
CA TRP A 234 6.37 10.65 16.01
C TRP A 234 6.94 9.65 15.00
N ARG A 235 7.55 10.13 13.89
CA ARG A 235 8.21 9.27 12.91
C ARG A 235 9.45 8.60 13.48
N LEU A 236 10.27 9.34 14.23
CA LEU A 236 11.42 8.79 14.93
C LEU A 236 10.98 7.74 15.96
N MET A 237 9.90 8.02 16.71
CA MET A 237 9.34 7.07 17.67
C MET A 237 8.86 5.80 17.01
N VAL A 238 8.11 5.87 15.90
CA VAL A 238 7.66 4.70 15.16
C VAL A 238 8.85 3.91 14.60
N ASN A 239 9.85 4.59 14.06
CA ASN A 239 11.08 3.96 13.57
C ASN A 239 11.82 3.23 14.72
N PHE A 240 11.98 3.86 15.84
CA PHE A 240 12.60 3.28 17.05
C PHE A 240 11.84 2.03 17.54
N LEU A 241 10.51 2.11 17.63
CA LEU A 241 9.67 0.99 18.06
C LEU A 241 9.69 -0.18 17.06
N TYR A 242 9.82 0.12 15.77
CA TYR A 242 9.94 -0.90 14.73
C TYR A 242 11.29 -1.62 14.80
N ILE A 243 12.40 -0.87 14.89
CA ILE A 243 13.77 -1.43 15.01
C ILE A 243 13.87 -2.36 16.22
N ASN A 244 13.29 -1.96 17.34
CA ASN A 244 13.30 -2.75 18.57
C ASN A 244 12.24 -3.88 18.58
N LYS A 245 11.57 -4.17 17.45
CA LYS A 245 10.54 -5.21 17.30
C LYS A 245 9.37 -5.11 18.29
N ILE A 246 9.13 -3.94 18.88
CA ILE A 246 8.05 -3.69 19.82
C ILE A 246 6.70 -3.60 19.09
N ILE A 247 6.71 -3.02 17.87
CA ILE A 247 5.51 -2.95 17.01
C ILE A 247 5.67 -3.90 15.84
N LEU A 248 4.89 -5.00 15.85
CA LEU A 248 4.81 -5.99 14.77
C LEU A 248 3.60 -5.76 13.84
N ILE A 249 2.88 -4.64 13.99
CA ILE A 249 1.62 -4.41 13.26
C ILE A 249 1.93 -4.05 11.81
N LYS A 250 1.42 -4.87 10.88
CA LYS A 250 1.62 -4.72 9.42
C LYS A 250 1.41 -3.31 8.83
N PRO A 251 0.44 -2.47 9.28
CA PRO A 251 0.30 -1.11 8.77
C PRO A 251 1.56 -0.25 9.00
N PHE A 252 2.23 -0.39 10.16
CA PHE A 252 3.42 0.39 10.50
C PHE A 252 4.66 -0.01 9.71
N ARG A 253 4.75 -1.26 9.26
CA ARG A 253 5.85 -1.75 8.41
C ARG A 253 6.03 -0.87 7.17
N ARG A 254 4.94 -0.46 6.52
CA ARG A 254 4.99 0.41 5.32
C ARG A 254 5.56 1.81 5.59
N PHE A 255 5.47 2.31 6.84
CA PHE A 255 6.01 3.62 7.19
C PHE A 255 7.52 3.62 7.38
N VAL A 256 8.07 2.46 7.71
CA VAL A 256 9.47 2.33 8.13
C VAL A 256 10.31 1.65 7.07
N GLU A 257 9.78 0.65 6.34
CA GLU A 257 10.53 -0.06 5.31
C GLU A 257 10.73 0.78 4.06
N ARG A 258 12.00 0.91 3.66
CA ARG A 258 12.42 1.54 2.41
C ARG A 258 12.57 0.46 1.35
N ARG A 259 11.79 0.54 0.29
CA ARG A 259 11.87 -0.38 -0.84
C ARG A 259 13.08 -0.05 -1.69
N ALA A 260 14.01 -0.98 -1.81
CA ALA A 260 15.24 -0.77 -2.56
C ALA A 260 15.35 -1.74 -3.74
N LEU A 261 16.05 -1.26 -4.77
CA LEU A 261 16.44 -1.97 -5.98
C LEU A 261 17.97 -2.03 -6.03
N ILE A 262 18.52 -3.21 -6.30
CA ILE A 262 19.97 -3.36 -6.52
C ILE A 262 20.24 -3.41 -8.01
N ILE A 263 21.20 -2.60 -8.47
CA ILE A 263 21.72 -2.65 -9.84
C ILE A 263 22.89 -3.63 -9.90
N GLY A 264 22.80 -4.57 -10.83
CA GLY A 264 23.69 -5.73 -10.94
C GLY A 264 23.06 -6.97 -10.27
N ALA A 265 23.08 -8.07 -11.00
CA ALA A 265 22.48 -9.33 -10.58
C ALA A 265 23.54 -10.43 -10.45
N ASP A 266 24.79 -10.05 -10.14
CA ASP A 266 25.90 -10.96 -9.89
C ASP A 266 25.84 -11.56 -8.47
N SER A 267 26.61 -12.60 -8.24
CA SER A 267 26.64 -13.32 -6.95
C SER A 267 26.98 -12.42 -5.77
N TYR A 268 27.83 -11.42 -5.97
CA TYR A 268 28.25 -10.47 -4.95
C TYR A 268 27.12 -9.52 -4.55
N ASN A 269 26.38 -8.97 -5.52
CA ASN A 269 25.25 -8.09 -5.27
C ASN A 269 24.09 -8.85 -4.59
N ILE A 270 23.91 -10.14 -4.91
CA ILE A 270 22.95 -11.01 -4.23
C ILE A 270 23.34 -11.21 -2.78
N GLU A 271 24.63 -11.45 -2.51
CA GLU A 271 25.12 -11.59 -1.13
C GLU A 271 24.93 -10.30 -0.33
N ILE A 272 25.22 -9.14 -0.90
CA ILE A 272 24.93 -7.83 -0.29
C ILE A 272 23.44 -7.70 -0.01
N GLY A 273 22.58 -8.06 -0.96
CA GLY A 273 21.14 -8.03 -0.77
C GLY A 273 20.69 -8.89 0.41
N ASN A 274 21.23 -10.08 0.54
CA ASN A 274 20.94 -10.98 1.66
C ASN A 274 21.44 -10.41 3.00
N GLN A 275 22.64 -9.86 3.05
CA GLN A 275 23.18 -9.20 4.26
C GLN A 275 22.33 -8.00 4.68
N ILE A 276 21.80 -7.21 3.73
CA ILE A 276 20.89 -6.09 4.01
C ILE A 276 19.56 -6.61 4.57
N ILE A 277 19.01 -7.68 3.99
CA ILE A 277 17.74 -8.29 4.45
C ILE A 277 17.89 -8.85 5.86
N GLU A 278 19.02 -9.49 6.16
CA GLU A 278 19.31 -10.07 7.47
C GLU A 278 19.62 -9.02 8.55
N SER A 279 20.04 -7.83 8.14
CA SER A 279 20.35 -6.75 9.07
C SER A 279 19.08 -6.12 9.65
N PRO A 280 18.83 -6.22 10.95
CA PRO A 280 17.63 -5.69 11.58
C PRO A 280 17.57 -4.15 11.63
N TYR A 281 18.68 -3.48 11.31
CA TYR A 281 18.85 -2.03 11.50
C TYR A 281 18.69 -1.21 10.21
N THR A 282 18.69 -1.84 9.05
CA THR A 282 18.70 -1.12 7.77
C THR A 282 17.33 -0.59 7.36
N ASN A 283 16.23 -1.20 7.82
CA ASN A 283 14.85 -0.91 7.37
C ASN A 283 14.69 -0.95 5.84
N ILE A 284 15.62 -1.60 5.14
CA ILE A 284 15.62 -1.73 3.69
C ILE A 284 14.99 -3.07 3.31
N ASN A 285 14.00 -3.00 2.43
CA ASN A 285 13.37 -4.17 1.84
C ASN A 285 13.81 -4.25 0.37
N ILE A 286 14.70 -5.19 0.07
CA ILE A 286 15.14 -5.43 -1.30
C ILE A 286 13.96 -6.02 -2.10
N ILE A 287 13.51 -5.28 -3.09
CA ILE A 287 12.39 -5.69 -3.95
C ILE A 287 12.89 -6.60 -5.07
N GLY A 288 14.11 -6.36 -5.54
CA GLY A 288 14.73 -7.18 -6.56
C GLY A 288 15.97 -6.55 -7.16
N TYR A 289 16.40 -7.15 -8.26
CA TYR A 289 17.64 -6.83 -8.97
C TYR A 289 17.34 -6.43 -10.41
N THR A 290 18.18 -5.57 -10.98
CA THR A 290 18.17 -5.22 -12.41
C THR A 290 19.56 -5.39 -12.98
N ASP A 291 19.65 -5.87 -14.23
CA ASP A 291 20.93 -6.04 -14.93
C ASP A 291 20.77 -5.72 -16.43
N GLU A 292 21.87 -5.62 -17.15
CA GLU A 292 21.84 -5.48 -18.60
C GLU A 292 21.49 -6.80 -19.30
N ASN A 293 21.91 -7.93 -18.73
CA ASN A 293 21.69 -9.27 -19.27
C ASN A 293 20.39 -9.89 -18.76
N ASN A 294 19.58 -10.43 -19.72
CA ASN A 294 18.29 -11.06 -19.44
C ASN A 294 18.36 -12.52 -18.98
N ASP A 295 19.54 -13.14 -19.01
CA ASP A 295 19.70 -14.60 -18.93
C ASP A 295 19.94 -15.11 -17.48
N LEU A 296 19.82 -14.23 -16.50
CA LEU A 296 20.05 -14.60 -15.12
C LEU A 296 18.74 -15.10 -14.48
N LEU A 297 18.68 -16.41 -14.23
CA LEU A 297 17.65 -17.08 -13.44
C LEU A 297 17.84 -16.74 -11.94
N ILE A 298 17.56 -15.50 -11.57
CA ILE A 298 17.69 -15.03 -10.19
C ILE A 298 16.32 -14.74 -9.63
N ASP A 299 16.06 -15.20 -8.42
CA ASP A 299 14.87 -14.85 -7.68
C ASP A 299 14.78 -13.31 -7.52
N ASN A 300 13.64 -12.74 -7.87
CA ASN A 300 13.38 -11.30 -7.84
C ASN A 300 14.12 -10.45 -8.91
N PHE A 301 14.48 -11.02 -10.05
CA PHE A 301 14.91 -10.22 -11.19
C PHE A 301 13.74 -9.39 -11.76
N LEU A 302 13.90 -8.07 -11.83
CA LEU A 302 12.81 -7.15 -12.20
C LEU A 302 12.88 -6.67 -13.65
N GLY A 303 13.98 -6.93 -14.35
CA GLY A 303 14.16 -6.56 -15.75
C GLY A 303 15.46 -5.83 -16.07
N LYS A 304 15.60 -5.38 -17.32
CA LYS A 304 16.83 -4.70 -17.80
C LYS A 304 16.95 -3.29 -17.26
N ILE A 305 18.17 -2.84 -17.04
CA ILE A 305 18.51 -1.47 -16.56
C ILE A 305 17.87 -0.40 -17.45
N LYS A 306 17.80 -0.58 -18.74
CA LYS A 306 17.17 0.40 -19.66
C LYS A 306 15.71 0.76 -19.31
N TYR A 307 15.00 -0.10 -18.57
CA TYR A 307 13.64 0.11 -18.10
C TYR A 307 13.57 0.54 -16.62
N ILE A 308 14.69 0.99 -16.06
CA ILE A 308 14.81 1.28 -14.62
C ILE A 308 13.74 2.28 -14.14
N ARG A 309 13.38 3.28 -14.96
CA ARG A 309 12.38 4.26 -14.60
C ARG A 309 11.00 3.62 -14.40
N GLU A 310 10.61 2.72 -15.30
CA GLU A 310 9.35 1.98 -15.21
C GLU A 310 9.38 1.02 -14.00
N ILE A 311 10.50 0.34 -13.79
CA ILE A 311 10.69 -0.57 -12.64
C ILE A 311 10.58 0.19 -11.32
N VAL A 312 11.21 1.36 -11.21
CA VAL A 312 11.18 2.22 -10.02
C VAL A 312 9.75 2.72 -9.73
N ASP A 313 9.05 3.20 -10.74
CA ASP A 313 7.69 3.73 -10.56
C ASP A 313 6.67 2.61 -10.29
N LYS A 314 6.75 1.51 -11.03
CA LYS A 314 5.89 0.32 -10.87
C LYS A 314 6.03 -0.29 -9.48
N ASN A 315 7.25 -0.46 -9.01
CA ASN A 315 7.51 -1.11 -7.73
C ASN A 315 7.59 -0.14 -6.55
N GLN A 316 7.36 1.16 -6.77
CA GLN A 316 7.47 2.20 -5.75
C GLN A 316 8.82 2.15 -5.01
N ILE A 317 9.90 2.01 -5.76
CA ILE A 317 11.26 1.96 -5.23
C ILE A 317 11.62 3.32 -4.64
N ALA A 318 12.09 3.31 -3.41
CA ALA A 318 12.54 4.52 -2.70
C ALA A 318 14.03 4.76 -2.85
N GLU A 319 14.81 3.68 -2.98
CA GLU A 319 16.27 3.72 -3.03
C GLU A 319 16.80 2.79 -4.11
N ILE A 320 17.89 3.20 -4.74
CA ILE A 320 18.64 2.39 -5.70
C ILE A 320 20.03 2.20 -5.10
N ILE A 321 20.44 0.95 -4.99
CA ILE A 321 21.77 0.56 -4.50
C ILE A 321 22.61 0.22 -5.72
N ILE A 322 23.73 0.93 -5.86
CA ILE A 322 24.68 0.77 -6.96
C ILE A 322 26.04 0.50 -6.33
N ARG A 323 26.75 -0.48 -6.87
CA ARG A 323 28.15 -0.69 -6.52
C ARG A 323 29.01 0.37 -7.21
N GLU A 324 29.87 1.02 -6.45
CA GLU A 324 31.00 1.78 -7.01
C GLU A 324 32.13 0.76 -7.30
N ASP A 325 32.51 0.67 -8.57
CA ASP A 325 33.63 -0.17 -9.03
C ASP A 325 34.97 0.46 -8.64
#